data_c82149286dc363fafb28011601eef1d1
#
_entry.id   c82149286dc363fafb28011601eef1d1
#
_cell.length_a   1.000
_cell.length_b   1.000
_cell.length_c   1.000
_cell.angle_alpha   90.00
_cell.angle_beta   90.00
_cell.angle_gamma   90.00
#
_symmetry.space_group_name_H-M   'P 1'
#
loop_
_entity.id
_entity.type
_entity.pdbx_description
1 polymer ?
#
loop_
_entity_poly.entity_id
_entity_poly.type
_entity_poly.pdbx_seq_one_letter_code
_entity_poly.pdbx_strand_id
1 'polypeptide(L)'
;MYSHILIPLENSRADSTVLTHIKPLARMTGAKLLLVHVADGWVARNFNQLQLAESQEMKEDRMYLEKCQRELTNEGFSCDAMLALGEPSDEIIKLARENDVDLVAMTTHGHRFISDILYGATADKVRHAVDIPVLLVRAK
;
A
#
# COMPACT_ATOMS: atom_id res chain seq x y z
N MET A 1 -3.90 3.61 20.63
CA MET A 1 -3.71 4.80 19.81
C MET A 1 -4.07 4.54 18.36
N TYR A 2 -3.23 3.84 17.60
CA TYR A 2 -3.64 3.50 16.22
C TYR A 2 -4.45 2.23 16.22
N SER A 3 -5.55 2.23 15.48
CA SER A 3 -6.43 1.06 15.36
C SER A 3 -6.51 0.49 13.96
N HIS A 4 -6.17 1.26 12.93
CA HIS A 4 -6.22 0.78 11.56
C HIS A 4 -5.15 1.48 10.71
N ILE A 5 -4.16 0.72 10.25
CA ILE A 5 -3.00 1.24 9.51
C ILE A 5 -3.07 0.79 8.06
N LEU A 6 -3.07 1.75 7.13
CA LEU A 6 -3.01 1.46 5.71
C LEU A 6 -1.54 1.47 5.26
N ILE A 7 -1.13 0.42 4.57
CA ILE A 7 0.24 0.26 4.10
C ILE A 7 0.23 0.00 2.59
N PRO A 8 0.51 1.03 1.78
CA PRO A 8 0.68 0.83 0.36
C PRO A 8 1.96 0.02 0.09
N LEU A 9 1.84 -1.01 -0.72
CA LEU A 9 2.95 -1.84 -1.16
C LEU A 9 3.15 -1.67 -2.66
N GLU A 10 4.40 -1.74 -3.10
CA GLU A 10 4.72 -1.54 -4.51
C GLU A 10 5.21 -2.81 -5.20
N ASN A 11 5.21 -3.95 -4.51
CA ASN A 11 5.75 -5.22 -4.99
C ASN A 11 7.24 -5.09 -5.32
N SER A 12 7.99 -4.56 -4.36
CA SER A 12 9.43 -4.39 -4.47
C SER A 12 10.09 -4.62 -3.11
N ARG A 13 11.41 -4.55 -3.07
CA ARG A 13 12.17 -4.69 -1.83
C ARG A 13 11.84 -3.62 -0.79
N ALA A 14 11.33 -2.48 -1.24
CA ALA A 14 10.94 -1.40 -0.34
C ALA A 14 9.86 -1.84 0.64
N ASP A 15 9.01 -2.79 0.26
CA ASP A 15 7.92 -3.26 1.09
C ASP A 15 8.41 -3.89 2.38
N SER A 16 9.53 -4.63 2.34
CA SER A 16 10.08 -5.24 3.54
C SER A 16 10.53 -4.18 4.55
N THR A 17 10.98 -3.04 4.08
CA THR A 17 11.40 -1.94 4.95
C THR A 17 10.22 -1.39 5.77
N VAL A 18 9.13 -1.04 5.10
CA VAL A 18 7.97 -0.50 5.80
C VAL A 18 7.31 -1.54 6.69
N LEU A 19 7.20 -2.78 6.24
CA LEU A 19 6.59 -3.85 7.03
C LEU A 19 7.41 -4.14 8.30
N THR A 20 8.72 -4.23 8.18
CA THR A 20 9.60 -4.45 9.33
C THR A 20 9.45 -3.32 10.36
N HIS A 21 9.32 -2.10 9.89
CA HIS A 21 9.15 -0.95 10.77
C HIS A 21 7.79 -0.92 11.46
N ILE A 22 6.73 -1.30 10.74
CA ILE A 22 5.36 -1.21 11.24
C ILE A 22 4.98 -2.36 12.18
N LYS A 23 5.57 -3.53 12.03
CA LYS A 23 5.22 -4.68 12.88
C LYS A 23 5.28 -4.39 14.37
N PRO A 24 6.35 -3.81 14.91
CA PRO A 24 6.36 -3.49 16.34
C PRO A 24 5.27 -2.51 16.75
N LEU A 25 5.02 -1.49 15.94
CA LEU A 25 3.97 -0.51 16.22
C LEU A 25 2.59 -1.16 16.23
N ALA A 26 2.31 -2.02 15.26
CA ALA A 26 1.04 -2.74 15.20
C ALA A 26 0.86 -3.67 16.39
N ARG A 27 1.94 -4.34 16.84
CA ARG A 27 1.86 -5.18 18.04
C ARG A 27 1.55 -4.37 19.28
N MET A 28 2.19 -3.21 19.43
CA MET A 28 1.98 -2.35 20.60
C MET A 28 0.58 -1.76 20.67
N THR A 29 0.01 -1.44 19.51
CA THR A 29 -1.29 -0.76 19.44
C THR A 29 -2.47 -1.71 19.24
N GLY A 30 -2.22 -2.93 18.81
CA GLY A 30 -3.28 -3.86 18.41
C GLY A 30 -3.94 -3.48 17.10
N ALA A 31 -3.29 -2.65 16.30
CA ALA A 31 -3.89 -2.13 15.07
C ALA A 31 -4.09 -3.21 14.01
N LYS A 32 -5.18 -3.08 13.27
CA LYS A 32 -5.41 -3.86 12.04
C LYS A 32 -4.56 -3.27 10.93
N LEU A 33 -4.11 -4.12 10.01
CA LEU A 33 -3.33 -3.70 8.85
C LEU A 33 -4.17 -3.84 7.59
N LEU A 34 -4.11 -2.84 6.73
CA LEU A 34 -4.70 -2.89 5.40
C LEU A 34 -3.58 -2.72 4.37
N LEU A 35 -3.22 -3.79 3.68
CA LEU A 35 -2.24 -3.76 2.62
C LEU A 35 -2.93 -3.35 1.32
N VAL A 36 -2.33 -2.41 0.60
CA VAL A 36 -2.90 -1.92 -0.67
C VAL A 36 -1.79 -1.90 -1.71
N HIS A 37 -2.07 -2.48 -2.88
CA HIS A 37 -1.24 -2.26 -4.06
C HIS A 37 -2.11 -1.63 -5.12
N VAL A 38 -1.61 -0.57 -5.76
CA VAL A 38 -2.33 0.10 -6.83
C VAL A 38 -1.69 -0.29 -8.15
N ALA A 39 -2.43 -1.03 -8.96
CA ALA A 39 -1.99 -1.39 -10.30
C ALA A 39 -2.19 -0.17 -11.21
N ASP A 40 -1.07 0.37 -11.69
CA ASP A 40 -1.04 1.60 -12.49
C ASP A 40 -0.45 1.30 -13.87
N GLY A 41 -1.30 1.01 -14.81
CA GLY A 41 -0.94 0.77 -16.18
C GLY A 41 -2.15 0.96 -17.06
N TRP A 42 -1.94 1.00 -18.37
CA TRP A 42 -3.04 1.25 -19.29
C TRP A 42 -4.17 0.22 -19.12
N VAL A 43 -3.82 -1.06 -19.04
CA VAL A 43 -4.82 -2.14 -18.88
C VAL A 43 -5.55 -1.98 -17.55
N ALA A 44 -4.80 -1.73 -16.46
CA ALA A 44 -5.39 -1.57 -15.14
C ALA A 44 -6.32 -0.36 -15.08
N ARG A 45 -5.89 0.78 -15.63
CA ARG A 45 -6.70 2.01 -15.64
C ARG A 45 -7.99 1.86 -16.43
N ASN A 46 -7.96 1.08 -17.49
CA ASN A 46 -9.11 0.93 -18.38
C ASN A 46 -9.87 -0.37 -18.17
N PHE A 47 -9.46 -1.17 -17.21
CA PHE A 47 -10.00 -2.51 -16.96
C PHE A 47 -11.52 -2.51 -16.87
N ASN A 48 -12.08 -1.66 -16.01
CA ASN A 48 -13.53 -1.62 -15.78
C ASN A 48 -14.30 -1.07 -16.97
N GLN A 49 -13.73 -0.10 -17.67
CA GLN A 49 -14.41 0.54 -18.80
C GLN A 49 -14.43 -0.36 -20.03
N LEU A 50 -13.35 -1.07 -20.28
CA LEU A 50 -13.17 -1.88 -21.48
C LEU A 50 -13.46 -3.35 -21.24
N GLN A 51 -13.72 -3.75 -19.99
CA GLN A 51 -13.97 -5.14 -19.59
C GLN A 51 -12.84 -6.07 -20.07
N LEU A 52 -11.60 -5.58 -19.96
CA LEU A 52 -10.43 -6.33 -20.37
C LEU A 52 -10.14 -7.47 -19.41
N ALA A 53 -9.53 -8.54 -19.92
CA ALA A 53 -9.06 -9.61 -19.07
C ALA A 53 -7.95 -9.10 -18.13
N GLU A 54 -7.89 -9.66 -16.95
CA GLU A 54 -6.84 -9.33 -15.98
C GLU A 54 -5.48 -9.61 -16.60
N SER A 55 -4.58 -8.63 -16.56
CA SER A 55 -3.24 -8.78 -17.12
C SER A 55 -2.39 -9.71 -16.24
N GLN A 56 -1.32 -10.24 -16.80
CA GLN A 56 -0.38 -11.06 -16.04
C GLN A 56 0.21 -10.28 -14.87
N GLU A 57 0.52 -9.01 -15.08
CA GLU A 57 1.04 -8.13 -14.03
C GLU A 57 0.04 -8.00 -12.87
N MET A 58 -1.23 -7.80 -13.18
CA MET A 58 -2.27 -7.69 -12.15
C MET A 58 -2.42 -8.98 -11.35
N LYS A 59 -2.31 -10.13 -12.02
CA LYS A 59 -2.36 -11.43 -11.35
C LYS A 59 -1.18 -11.61 -10.40
N GLU A 60 0.01 -11.23 -10.85
CA GLU A 60 1.22 -11.31 -10.03
C GLU A 60 1.12 -10.39 -8.81
N ASP A 61 0.61 -9.19 -9.01
CA ASP A 61 0.40 -8.24 -7.91
C ASP A 61 -0.60 -8.77 -6.89
N ARG A 62 -1.69 -9.37 -7.36
CA ARG A 62 -2.68 -9.96 -6.46
C ARG A 62 -2.07 -11.12 -5.67
N MET A 63 -1.33 -11.99 -6.33
CA MET A 63 -0.67 -13.12 -5.66
C MET A 63 0.34 -12.65 -4.62
N TYR A 64 1.07 -11.58 -4.93
CA TYR A 64 2.01 -10.99 -4.00
C TYR A 64 1.29 -10.44 -2.75
N LEU A 65 0.21 -9.68 -2.94
CA LEU A 65 -0.59 -9.16 -1.83
C LEU A 65 -1.14 -10.27 -0.94
N GLU A 66 -1.67 -11.31 -1.56
CA GLU A 66 -2.23 -12.43 -0.82
C GLU A 66 -1.15 -13.16 -0.02
N LYS A 67 0.05 -13.28 -0.58
CA LYS A 67 1.18 -13.86 0.12
C LYS A 67 1.56 -13.03 1.34
N CYS A 68 1.68 -11.71 1.17
CA CYS A 68 1.99 -10.81 2.27
C CYS A 68 0.93 -10.87 3.38
N GLN A 69 -0.34 -10.90 2.99
CA GLN A 69 -1.45 -11.01 3.92
C GLN A 69 -1.36 -12.31 4.73
N ARG A 70 -1.11 -13.43 4.06
CA ARG A 70 -0.99 -14.72 4.75
C ARG A 70 0.17 -14.73 5.73
N GLU A 71 1.31 -14.20 5.33
CA GLU A 71 2.49 -14.15 6.19
C GLU A 71 2.22 -13.32 7.45
N LEU A 72 1.60 -12.16 7.29
CA LEU A 72 1.26 -11.30 8.43
C LEU A 72 0.20 -11.93 9.33
N THR A 73 -0.82 -12.57 8.74
CA THR A 73 -1.83 -13.29 9.49
C THR A 73 -1.21 -14.42 10.30
N ASN A 74 -0.26 -15.15 9.71
CA ASN A 74 0.44 -16.22 10.40
C ASN A 74 1.32 -15.70 11.53
N GLU A 75 1.78 -14.46 11.46
CA GLU A 75 2.54 -13.82 12.54
C GLU A 75 1.63 -13.25 13.63
N GLY A 76 0.33 -13.37 13.49
CA GLY A 76 -0.63 -12.94 14.51
C GLY A 76 -1.27 -11.58 14.28
N PHE A 77 -1.02 -10.94 13.13
CA PHE A 77 -1.65 -9.65 12.81
C PHE A 77 -3.04 -9.85 12.21
N SER A 78 -3.95 -8.92 12.48
CA SER A 78 -5.19 -8.82 11.74
C SER A 78 -4.89 -8.03 10.47
N CYS A 79 -5.02 -8.65 9.31
CA CYS A 79 -4.53 -8.07 8.07
C CYS A 79 -5.48 -8.35 6.90
N ASP A 80 -5.91 -7.28 6.23
CA ASP A 80 -6.65 -7.35 4.99
C ASP A 80 -5.76 -6.87 3.84
N ALA A 81 -6.11 -7.20 2.61
CA ALA A 81 -5.37 -6.79 1.43
C ALA A 81 -6.33 -6.39 0.31
N MET A 82 -6.00 -5.32 -0.41
CA MET A 82 -6.81 -4.82 -1.52
C MET A 82 -5.92 -4.48 -2.70
N LEU A 83 -6.31 -4.95 -3.88
CA LEU A 83 -5.73 -4.52 -5.15
C LEU A 83 -6.61 -3.41 -5.72
N ALA A 84 -6.07 -2.22 -5.84
CA ALA A 84 -6.78 -1.08 -6.42
C ALA A 84 -6.29 -0.82 -7.84
N LEU A 85 -7.14 -0.18 -8.64
CA LEU A 85 -6.84 0.15 -10.03
C LEU A 85 -6.96 1.65 -10.23
N GLY A 86 -5.91 2.28 -10.74
CA GLY A 86 -5.96 3.70 -11.05
C GLY A 86 -4.67 4.43 -10.75
N GLU A 87 -4.79 5.72 -10.44
CA GLU A 87 -3.65 6.54 -10.10
C GLU A 87 -3.30 6.32 -8.62
N PRO A 88 -2.05 5.97 -8.30
CA PRO A 88 -1.70 5.52 -6.95
C PRO A 88 -2.09 6.47 -5.82
N SER A 89 -1.77 7.76 -5.93
CA SER A 89 -2.07 8.67 -4.83
C SER A 89 -3.57 8.83 -4.62
N ASP A 90 -4.35 8.92 -5.70
CA ASP A 90 -5.80 9.08 -5.61
C ASP A 90 -6.45 7.86 -4.94
N GLU A 91 -6.00 6.66 -5.31
CA GLU A 91 -6.57 5.43 -4.74
C GLU A 91 -6.19 5.25 -3.28
N ILE A 92 -4.97 5.57 -2.91
CA ILE A 92 -4.53 5.51 -1.51
C ILE A 92 -5.35 6.47 -0.65
N ILE A 93 -5.52 7.71 -1.11
CA ILE A 93 -6.30 8.72 -0.39
C ILE A 93 -7.75 8.25 -0.22
N LYS A 94 -8.34 7.75 -1.30
CA LYS A 94 -9.71 7.25 -1.28
C LYS A 94 -9.89 6.11 -0.28
N LEU A 95 -8.99 5.12 -0.32
CA LEU A 95 -9.08 3.96 0.57
C LEU A 95 -8.84 4.32 2.02
N ALA A 96 -7.96 5.28 2.29
CA ALA A 96 -7.73 5.75 3.64
C ALA A 96 -8.99 6.35 4.24
N ARG A 97 -9.74 7.11 3.44
CA ARG A 97 -11.01 7.72 3.86
C ARG A 97 -12.13 6.70 4.01
N GLU A 98 -12.26 5.79 3.05
CA GLU A 98 -13.35 4.82 3.03
C GLU A 98 -13.24 3.75 4.11
N ASN A 99 -12.04 3.48 4.61
CA ASN A 99 -11.80 2.38 5.55
C ASN A 99 -11.51 2.85 6.98
N ASP A 100 -11.76 4.11 7.29
CA ASP A 100 -11.55 4.67 8.62
C ASP A 100 -10.13 4.41 9.15
N VAL A 101 -9.15 4.61 8.29
CA VAL A 101 -7.73 4.44 8.61
C VAL A 101 -7.26 5.62 9.46
N ASP A 102 -6.46 5.36 10.48
CA ASP A 102 -5.93 6.41 11.35
C ASP A 102 -4.41 6.58 11.26
N LEU A 103 -3.76 5.83 10.39
CA LEU A 103 -2.36 6.01 10.05
C LEU A 103 -2.10 5.45 8.66
N VAL A 104 -1.39 6.20 7.82
CA VAL A 104 -0.86 5.68 6.56
C VAL A 104 0.65 5.52 6.73
N ALA A 105 1.17 4.34 6.44
CA ALA A 105 2.61 4.07 6.51
C ALA A 105 3.12 3.72 5.12
N MET A 106 4.03 4.53 4.61
CA MET A 106 4.55 4.39 3.24
C MET A 106 6.07 4.42 3.23
N THR A 107 6.65 3.86 2.18
CA THR A 107 8.06 4.10 1.90
C THR A 107 8.20 5.37 1.07
N THR A 108 9.26 6.13 1.36
CA THR A 108 9.74 7.11 0.41
C THR A 108 10.73 6.39 -0.50
N HIS A 109 10.96 6.93 -1.69
CA HIS A 109 11.92 6.31 -2.60
C HIS A 109 13.31 6.28 -1.94
N GLY A 110 13.94 5.12 -2.01
CA GLY A 110 15.28 4.97 -1.52
C GLY A 110 16.28 5.63 -2.48
N HIS A 111 16.21 5.29 -3.72
CA HIS A 111 17.08 5.82 -4.76
C HIS A 111 17.02 4.96 -6.02
N ARG A 112 17.57 5.44 -7.11
CA ARG A 112 17.96 4.71 -8.32
C ARG A 112 16.89 4.16 -9.23
N PHE A 113 15.72 3.87 -8.77
CA PHE A 113 14.70 3.23 -9.60
C PHE A 113 13.69 4.27 -10.05
N ILE A 114 13.24 4.16 -11.28
CA ILE A 114 12.22 5.07 -11.81
C ILE A 114 10.94 4.99 -11.00
N SER A 115 10.58 3.78 -10.55
CA SER A 115 9.43 3.59 -9.70
C SER A 115 9.53 4.36 -8.38
N ASP A 116 10.74 4.54 -7.86
CA ASP A 116 10.98 5.29 -6.63
C ASP A 116 10.56 6.75 -6.79
N ILE A 117 10.78 7.32 -7.97
CA ILE A 117 10.39 8.68 -8.24
C ILE A 117 8.86 8.83 -8.18
N LEU A 118 8.15 7.87 -8.75
CA LEU A 118 6.69 7.86 -8.70
C LEU A 118 6.19 7.76 -7.27
N TYR A 119 6.79 6.89 -6.46
CA TYR A 119 6.37 6.73 -5.07
C TYR A 119 6.75 7.94 -4.21
N GLY A 120 7.84 8.62 -4.52
CA GLY A 120 8.17 9.89 -3.88
C GLY A 120 7.07 10.92 -4.11
N ALA A 121 6.61 11.05 -5.34
CA ALA A 121 5.52 11.95 -5.70
C ALA A 121 4.20 11.50 -5.06
N THR A 122 3.95 10.19 -5.02
CA THR A 122 2.75 9.63 -4.41
C THR A 122 2.71 9.94 -2.91
N ALA A 123 3.80 9.69 -2.20
CA ALA A 123 3.89 9.98 -0.77
C ALA A 123 3.64 11.48 -0.49
N ASP A 124 4.16 12.33 -1.32
CA ASP A 124 3.99 13.77 -1.19
C ASP A 124 2.53 14.19 -1.34
N LYS A 125 1.84 13.66 -2.34
CA LYS A 125 0.42 13.94 -2.54
C LYS A 125 -0.44 13.39 -1.40
N VAL A 126 -0.15 12.18 -0.94
CA VAL A 126 -0.92 11.55 0.12
C VAL A 126 -0.81 12.38 1.41
N ARG A 127 0.41 12.74 1.82
CA ARG A 127 0.57 13.49 3.07
C ARG A 127 -0.05 14.87 3.03
N HIS A 128 -0.20 15.47 1.85
CA HIS A 128 -0.86 16.76 1.71
C HIS A 128 -2.38 16.67 1.69
N ALA A 129 -2.93 15.51 1.35
CA ALA A 129 -4.37 15.36 1.12
C ALA A 129 -5.12 14.68 2.27
N VAL A 130 -4.45 13.87 3.09
CA VAL A 130 -5.12 13.20 4.21
C VAL A 130 -4.98 14.00 5.50
N ASP A 131 -5.99 13.90 6.36
CA ASP A 131 -6.00 14.60 7.65
C ASP A 131 -5.41 13.76 8.79
N ILE A 132 -5.04 12.53 8.49
CA ILE A 132 -4.46 11.60 9.46
C ILE A 132 -2.93 11.60 9.35
N PRO A 133 -2.21 11.12 10.39
CA PRO A 133 -0.76 11.01 10.30
C PRO A 133 -0.29 10.13 9.16
N VAL A 134 0.83 10.50 8.56
CA VAL A 134 1.51 9.72 7.54
C VAL A 134 2.94 9.46 8.00
N LEU A 135 3.26 8.18 8.16
CA LEU A 135 4.60 7.75 8.53
C LEU A 135 5.35 7.40 7.25
N LEU A 136 6.46 8.07 7.03
CA LEU A 136 7.30 7.84 5.85
C LEU A 136 8.59 7.15 6.28
N VAL A 137 8.82 5.96 5.74
CA VAL A 137 10.02 5.17 6.00
C VAL A 137 10.85 5.15 4.73
N ARG A 138 12.11 5.55 4.85
CA ARG A 138 12.98 5.55 3.67
C ARG A 138 13.35 4.12 3.29
N ALA A 139 13.10 3.76 2.05
CA ALA A 139 13.47 2.45 1.52
C ALA A 139 15.00 2.31 1.46
N LYS A 140 15.51 1.17 1.86
CA LYS A 140 16.95 0.89 1.85
C LYS A 140 17.37 0.08 0.63
#